data_521640f3ddd98e8fb8370fd8d048adda
#
_entry.id   521640f3ddd98e8fb8370fd8d048adda
#
_cell.length_a   1.000
_cell.length_b   1.000
_cell.length_c   1.000
_cell.angle_alpha   90.00
_cell.angle_beta   90.00
_cell.angle_gamma   90.00
#
_symmetry.space_group_name_H-M   'P 1'
#
loop_
_entity.id
_entity.type
_entity.pdbx_description
1 polymer ?
#
loop_
_entity_poly.entity_id
_entity_poly.type
_entity_poly.pdbx_seq_one_letter_code
_entity_poly.pdbx_strand_id
1 'polypeptide(L)'
;MRGFRPFLFPPRRARGTAMLDLNAIEERLKAIPAVEAALADPAVLQDAARYRARLAEHASLKRLESACAAYRKILADVESARSLADDPELGAVAAEEAAALEAAIPAAERKVLAGLVPDDPEDASNAIFEIRAGTGGDEAALFAAVLFRMYFRYCEEKGWKTSVLSSSPT
;
A
#
# COMPACT_ATOMS: atom_id res chain seq x y z
N MET A 1 1.12 39.24 -23.02
CA MET A 1 1.47 37.81 -23.08
C MET A 1 2.37 37.48 -21.88
N ARG A 2 1.81 36.95 -20.79
CA ARG A 2 2.61 36.49 -19.62
C ARG A 2 2.83 35.00 -19.77
N GLY A 3 4.09 34.62 -19.95
CA GLY A 3 4.51 33.24 -20.21
C GLY A 3 4.15 32.32 -19.03
N PHE A 4 3.46 31.24 -19.33
CA PHE A 4 3.18 30.12 -18.46
C PHE A 4 4.51 29.42 -18.16
N ARG A 5 5.03 29.58 -16.93
CA ARG A 5 6.17 28.78 -16.45
C ARG A 5 5.61 27.45 -15.95
N PRO A 6 5.99 26.30 -16.53
CA PRO A 6 5.62 25.01 -15.98
C PRO A 6 6.25 24.90 -14.59
N PHE A 7 5.40 24.56 -13.63
CA PHE A 7 5.83 24.28 -12.24
C PHE A 7 6.60 22.96 -12.26
N LEU A 8 7.92 23.07 -12.44
CA LEU A 8 8.81 21.90 -12.39
C LEU A 8 8.97 21.52 -10.92
N PHE A 9 8.31 20.44 -10.51
CA PHE A 9 8.64 19.84 -9.22
C PHE A 9 10.12 19.44 -9.25
N PRO A 10 10.92 19.89 -8.27
CA PRO A 10 12.30 19.43 -8.19
C PRO A 10 12.30 17.91 -8.08
N PRO A 11 13.24 17.20 -8.74
CA PRO A 11 13.35 15.77 -8.58
C PRO A 11 13.49 15.49 -7.08
N ARG A 12 12.60 14.64 -6.56
CA ARG A 12 12.72 14.14 -5.19
C ARG A 12 14.12 13.56 -5.07
N ARG A 13 14.99 14.24 -4.35
CA ARG A 13 16.27 13.68 -3.93
C ARG A 13 15.97 12.32 -3.37
N ALA A 14 16.61 11.29 -3.91
CA ALA A 14 16.68 9.99 -3.28
C ALA A 14 17.18 10.23 -1.85
N ARG A 15 16.26 10.28 -0.90
CA ARG A 15 16.60 10.27 0.52
C ARG A 15 17.29 8.94 0.70
N GLY A 16 18.52 9.00 1.18
CA GLY A 16 19.29 7.84 1.55
C GLY A 16 18.38 6.86 2.28
N THR A 17 18.53 5.60 1.96
CA THR A 17 17.82 4.46 2.55
C THR A 17 17.75 4.69 4.06
N ALA A 18 16.61 5.11 4.57
CA ALA A 18 16.38 5.10 6.00
C ALA A 18 16.42 3.63 6.38
N MET A 19 17.51 3.22 7.00
CA MET A 19 17.68 1.84 7.46
C MET A 19 16.47 1.53 8.35
N LEU A 20 15.65 0.56 7.95
CA LEU A 20 14.48 0.14 8.70
C LEU A 20 14.93 -0.24 10.11
N ASP A 21 14.36 0.40 11.12
CA ASP A 21 14.57 -0.02 12.50
C ASP A 21 13.75 -1.29 12.77
N LEU A 22 14.36 -2.42 12.44
CA LEU A 22 13.73 -3.73 12.61
C LEU A 22 13.40 -4.02 14.09
N ASN A 23 14.15 -3.45 15.03
CA ASN A 23 13.89 -3.65 16.46
C ASN A 23 12.61 -2.94 16.88
N ALA A 24 12.42 -1.69 16.45
CA ALA A 24 11.19 -0.95 16.70
C ALA A 24 9.96 -1.64 16.07
N ILE A 25 10.15 -2.25 14.89
CA ILE A 25 9.10 -3.03 14.24
C ILE A 25 8.76 -4.29 15.03
N GLU A 26 9.77 -5.02 15.51
CA GLU A 26 9.57 -6.21 16.35
C GLU A 26 8.82 -5.89 17.63
N GLU A 27 9.17 -4.79 18.31
CA GLU A 27 8.44 -4.35 19.50
C GLU A 27 6.96 -4.11 19.18
N ARG A 28 6.65 -3.50 18.01
CA ARG A 28 5.26 -3.30 17.59
C ARG A 28 4.54 -4.62 17.33
N LEU A 29 5.20 -5.60 16.72
CA LEU A 29 4.63 -6.91 16.41
C LEU A 29 4.36 -7.75 17.67
N LYS A 30 5.01 -7.47 18.81
CA LYS A 30 4.71 -8.10 20.09
C LYS A 30 3.29 -7.83 20.61
N ALA A 31 2.59 -6.86 20.03
CA ALA A 31 1.19 -6.60 20.34
C ALA A 31 0.23 -7.66 19.76
N ILE A 32 0.63 -8.45 18.77
CA ILE A 32 -0.24 -9.43 18.09
C ILE A 32 -0.94 -10.36 19.09
N PRO A 33 -0.25 -11.07 20.01
CA PRO A 33 -0.91 -11.97 20.95
C PRO A 33 -1.94 -11.29 21.85
N ALA A 34 -1.66 -10.03 22.25
CA ALA A 34 -2.59 -9.25 23.08
C ALA A 34 -3.86 -8.86 22.31
N VAL A 35 -3.72 -8.50 21.02
CA VAL A 35 -4.86 -8.19 20.16
C VAL A 35 -5.67 -9.45 19.87
N GLU A 36 -5.03 -10.59 19.63
CA GLU A 36 -5.68 -11.89 19.43
C GLU A 36 -6.47 -12.33 20.68
N ALA A 37 -5.89 -12.16 21.87
CA ALA A 37 -6.58 -12.40 23.12
C ALA A 37 -7.80 -11.48 23.31
N ALA A 38 -7.67 -10.18 22.95
CA ALA A 38 -8.77 -9.24 23.00
C ALA A 38 -9.90 -9.58 22.01
N LEU A 39 -9.59 -10.12 20.84
CA LEU A 39 -10.59 -10.59 19.87
C LEU A 39 -11.38 -11.81 20.37
N ALA A 40 -10.82 -12.60 21.27
CA ALA A 40 -11.49 -13.75 21.90
C ALA A 40 -12.30 -13.36 23.16
N ASP A 41 -12.18 -12.11 23.64
CA ASP A 41 -12.90 -11.64 24.83
C ASP A 41 -14.41 -11.50 24.56
N PRO A 42 -15.29 -12.15 25.34
CA PRO A 42 -16.73 -12.03 25.19
C PRO A 42 -17.25 -10.59 25.28
N ALA A 43 -16.61 -9.73 26.07
CA ALA A 43 -16.99 -8.33 26.19
C ALA A 43 -16.69 -7.54 24.90
N VAL A 44 -15.63 -7.88 24.17
CA VAL A 44 -15.30 -7.29 22.88
C VAL A 44 -16.22 -7.83 21.78
N LEU A 45 -16.57 -9.11 21.83
CA LEU A 45 -17.49 -9.75 20.88
C LEU A 45 -18.91 -9.16 20.93
N GLN A 46 -19.35 -8.69 22.09
CA GLN A 46 -20.66 -8.05 22.25
C GLN A 46 -20.69 -6.60 21.75
N ASP A 47 -19.56 -5.96 21.60
CA ASP A 47 -19.44 -4.57 21.09
C ASP A 47 -18.91 -4.58 19.65
N ALA A 48 -19.82 -4.45 18.70
CA ALA A 48 -19.48 -4.50 17.28
C ALA A 48 -18.49 -3.40 16.83
N ALA A 49 -18.45 -2.25 17.50
CA ALA A 49 -17.51 -1.18 17.19
C ALA A 49 -16.10 -1.53 17.68
N ARG A 50 -15.99 -2.00 18.91
CA ARG A 50 -14.72 -2.47 19.50
C ARG A 50 -14.17 -3.69 18.74
N TYR A 51 -15.02 -4.65 18.41
CA TYR A 51 -14.62 -5.82 17.64
C TYR A 51 -14.01 -5.43 16.29
N ARG A 52 -14.69 -4.55 15.53
CA ARG A 52 -14.18 -4.07 14.23
C ARG A 52 -12.85 -3.32 14.38
N ALA A 53 -12.70 -2.47 15.41
CA ALA A 53 -11.45 -1.76 15.65
C ALA A 53 -10.30 -2.74 15.94
N ARG A 54 -10.51 -3.75 16.77
CA ARG A 54 -9.51 -4.78 17.07
C ARG A 54 -9.19 -5.67 15.85
N LEU A 55 -10.17 -5.96 15.04
CA LEU A 55 -9.98 -6.73 13.80
C LEU A 55 -9.12 -5.94 12.79
N ALA A 56 -9.37 -4.65 12.64
CA ALA A 56 -8.56 -3.77 11.79
C ALA A 56 -7.11 -3.68 12.30
N GLU A 57 -6.92 -3.51 13.62
CA GLU A 57 -5.61 -3.50 14.26
C GLU A 57 -4.86 -4.81 14.01
N HIS A 58 -5.52 -5.96 14.22
CA HIS A 58 -4.95 -7.28 13.95
C HIS A 58 -4.53 -7.42 12.48
N ALA A 59 -5.42 -7.05 11.54
CA ALA A 59 -5.14 -7.12 10.12
C ALA A 59 -3.93 -6.23 9.73
N SER A 60 -3.81 -5.03 10.31
CA SER A 60 -2.67 -4.13 10.10
C SER A 60 -1.36 -4.76 10.60
N LEU A 61 -1.35 -5.30 11.82
CA LEU A 61 -0.19 -5.98 12.40
C LEU A 61 0.22 -7.22 11.59
N LYS A 62 -0.73 -8.02 11.12
CA LYS A 62 -0.45 -9.20 10.29
C LYS A 62 0.09 -8.83 8.91
N ARG A 63 -0.37 -7.72 8.31
CA ARG A 63 0.23 -7.18 7.07
C ARG A 63 1.68 -6.75 7.29
N LEU A 64 1.97 -6.06 8.39
CA LEU A 64 3.32 -5.65 8.76
C LEU A 64 4.22 -6.87 9.01
N GLU A 65 3.75 -7.86 9.77
CA GLU A 65 4.47 -9.11 10.03
C GLU A 65 4.85 -9.82 8.73
N SER A 66 3.89 -9.98 7.81
CA SER A 66 4.10 -10.61 6.51
C SER A 66 5.12 -9.84 5.65
N ALA A 67 5.02 -8.50 5.63
CA ALA A 67 5.96 -7.66 4.89
C ALA A 67 7.38 -7.77 5.45
N CYS A 68 7.53 -7.79 6.78
CA CYS A 68 8.83 -7.97 7.44
C CYS A 68 9.42 -9.36 7.20
N ALA A 69 8.60 -10.41 7.24
CA ALA A 69 9.04 -11.77 6.96
C ALA A 69 9.55 -11.88 5.50
N ALA A 70 8.83 -11.31 4.54
CA ALA A 70 9.24 -11.28 3.14
C ALA A 70 10.55 -10.49 2.94
N TYR A 71 10.71 -9.35 3.61
CA TYR A 71 11.92 -8.54 3.56
C TYR A 71 13.12 -9.29 4.11
N ARG A 72 12.97 -9.90 5.30
CA ARG A 72 14.04 -10.71 5.93
C ARG A 72 14.42 -11.91 5.06
N LYS A 73 13.44 -12.54 4.44
CA LYS A 73 13.69 -13.65 3.52
C LYS A 73 14.57 -13.20 2.36
N ILE A 74 14.25 -12.08 1.71
CA ILE A 74 15.08 -11.55 0.61
C ILE A 74 16.52 -11.28 1.08
N LEU A 75 16.72 -10.69 2.27
CA LEU A 75 18.06 -10.45 2.80
C LEU A 75 18.83 -11.74 3.05
N ALA A 76 18.18 -12.76 3.60
CA ALA A 76 18.80 -14.06 3.83
C ALA A 76 19.14 -14.78 2.52
N ASP A 77 18.25 -14.70 1.51
CA ASP A 77 18.46 -15.27 0.20
C ASP A 77 19.64 -14.58 -0.53
N VAL A 78 19.78 -13.24 -0.41
CA VAL A 78 20.94 -12.49 -0.92
C VAL A 78 22.24 -12.97 -0.27
N GLU A 79 22.26 -13.12 1.05
CA GLU A 79 23.45 -13.60 1.77
C GLU A 79 23.81 -15.03 1.36
N SER A 80 22.81 -15.90 1.21
CA SER A 80 23.01 -17.26 0.73
C SER A 80 23.57 -17.29 -0.69
N ALA A 81 23.03 -16.49 -1.62
CA ALA A 81 23.54 -16.41 -2.97
C ALA A 81 24.99 -15.87 -3.01
N ARG A 82 25.28 -14.84 -2.23
CA ARG A 82 26.64 -14.27 -2.12
C ARG A 82 27.65 -15.29 -1.58
N SER A 83 27.25 -16.16 -0.65
CA SER A 83 28.15 -17.19 -0.10
C SER A 83 28.58 -18.23 -1.13
N LEU A 84 27.85 -18.35 -2.23
CA LEU A 84 28.16 -19.25 -3.34
C LEU A 84 28.92 -18.58 -4.49
N ALA A 85 29.22 -17.28 -4.40
CA ALA A 85 29.83 -16.50 -5.48
C ALA A 85 31.25 -17.02 -5.90
N ASP A 86 31.96 -17.62 -4.97
CA ASP A 86 33.32 -18.18 -5.21
C ASP A 86 33.29 -19.64 -5.66
N ASP A 87 32.10 -20.25 -5.79
CA ASP A 87 31.96 -21.64 -6.25
C ASP A 87 32.24 -21.72 -7.77
N PRO A 88 33.15 -22.65 -8.23
CA PRO A 88 33.52 -22.72 -9.64
C PRO A 88 32.39 -23.09 -10.60
N GLU A 89 31.35 -23.81 -10.10
CA GLU A 89 30.25 -24.30 -10.93
C GLU A 89 28.99 -23.37 -10.78
N LEU A 90 28.76 -22.87 -9.57
CA LEU A 90 27.53 -22.13 -9.22
C LEU A 90 27.74 -20.61 -9.15
N GLY A 91 28.98 -20.11 -9.04
CA GLY A 91 29.28 -18.71 -8.76
C GLY A 91 28.66 -17.74 -9.74
N ALA A 92 28.65 -18.04 -11.04
CA ALA A 92 28.04 -17.16 -12.03
C ALA A 92 26.50 -17.05 -11.86
N VAL A 93 25.83 -18.17 -11.62
CA VAL A 93 24.38 -18.21 -11.40
C VAL A 93 24.02 -17.55 -10.07
N ALA A 94 24.81 -17.82 -9.02
CA ALA A 94 24.61 -17.21 -7.71
C ALA A 94 24.79 -15.69 -7.72
N ALA A 95 25.74 -15.17 -8.52
CA ALA A 95 25.93 -13.73 -8.68
C ALA A 95 24.74 -13.07 -9.40
N GLU A 96 24.18 -13.71 -10.42
CA GLU A 96 22.99 -13.22 -11.12
C GLU A 96 21.77 -13.23 -10.20
N GLU A 97 21.57 -14.30 -9.43
CA GLU A 97 20.50 -14.41 -8.45
C GLU A 97 20.64 -13.34 -7.35
N ALA A 98 21.83 -13.14 -6.81
CA ALA A 98 22.08 -12.09 -5.82
C ALA A 98 21.72 -10.71 -6.35
N ALA A 99 22.12 -10.39 -7.59
CA ALA A 99 21.78 -9.10 -8.21
C ALA A 99 20.26 -8.91 -8.41
N ALA A 100 19.55 -9.96 -8.81
CA ALA A 100 18.10 -9.92 -8.95
C ALA A 100 17.38 -9.72 -7.61
N LEU A 101 17.83 -10.42 -6.56
CA LEU A 101 17.30 -10.29 -5.20
C LEU A 101 17.59 -8.90 -4.62
N GLU A 102 18.79 -8.37 -4.80
CA GLU A 102 19.15 -7.01 -4.39
C GLU A 102 18.28 -5.95 -5.04
N ALA A 103 17.95 -6.11 -6.31
CA ALA A 103 17.04 -5.21 -7.02
C ALA A 103 15.61 -5.24 -6.44
N ALA A 104 15.21 -6.31 -5.75
CA ALA A 104 13.90 -6.44 -5.10
C ALA A 104 13.85 -5.79 -3.71
N ILE A 105 15.00 -5.55 -3.05
CA ILE A 105 15.07 -4.97 -1.69
C ILE A 105 14.28 -3.66 -1.57
N PRO A 106 14.44 -2.65 -2.45
CA PRO A 106 13.72 -1.37 -2.30
C PRO A 106 12.20 -1.50 -2.39
N ALA A 107 11.71 -2.50 -3.11
CA ALA A 107 10.28 -2.76 -3.20
C ALA A 107 9.75 -3.42 -1.91
N ALA A 108 10.53 -4.33 -1.33
CA ALA A 108 10.20 -4.96 -0.06
C ALA A 108 10.26 -3.95 1.11
N GLU A 109 11.26 -3.08 1.16
CA GLU A 109 11.34 -1.98 2.14
C GLU A 109 10.12 -1.07 2.09
N ARG A 110 9.69 -0.68 0.89
CA ARG A 110 8.48 0.16 0.74
C ARG A 110 7.23 -0.53 1.29
N LYS A 111 7.11 -1.86 1.15
CA LYS A 111 5.99 -2.61 1.73
C LYS A 111 6.01 -2.60 3.26
N VAL A 112 7.20 -2.75 3.86
CA VAL A 112 7.36 -2.64 5.32
C VAL A 112 7.01 -1.24 5.80
N LEU A 113 7.53 -0.19 5.14
CA LEU A 113 7.22 1.20 5.47
C LEU A 113 5.72 1.51 5.35
N ALA A 114 5.07 1.00 4.31
CA ALA A 114 3.61 1.13 4.14
C ALA A 114 2.85 0.45 5.29
N GLY A 115 3.31 -0.72 5.77
CA GLY A 115 2.72 -1.42 6.91
C GLY A 115 2.93 -0.71 8.26
N LEU A 116 3.86 0.25 8.35
CA LEU A 116 4.07 1.06 9.55
C LEU A 116 3.10 2.25 9.65
N VAL A 117 2.52 2.67 8.52
CA VAL A 117 1.53 3.75 8.51
C VAL A 117 0.24 3.21 9.14
N PRO A 118 -0.32 3.88 10.16
CA PRO A 118 -1.62 3.51 10.69
C PRO A 118 -2.68 3.55 9.58
N ASP A 119 -3.60 2.58 9.61
CA ASP A 119 -4.76 2.65 8.72
C ASP A 119 -5.60 3.89 9.09
N ASP A 120 -5.99 4.67 8.08
CA ASP A 120 -6.92 5.77 8.28
C ASP A 120 -8.32 5.20 8.48
N PRO A 121 -9.03 5.55 9.57
CA PRO A 121 -10.41 5.13 9.76
C PRO A 121 -11.33 5.53 8.59
N GLU A 122 -11.01 6.60 7.88
CA GLU A 122 -11.76 7.09 6.73
C GLU A 122 -11.57 6.22 5.48
N ASP A 123 -10.45 5.49 5.36
CA ASP A 123 -10.20 4.58 4.24
C ASP A 123 -11.25 3.46 4.11
N ALA A 124 -11.90 3.09 5.22
CA ALA A 124 -12.98 2.12 5.25
C ALA A 124 -14.36 2.73 4.98
N SER A 125 -14.45 4.04 4.83
CA SER A 125 -15.70 4.78 4.64
C SER A 125 -16.11 4.83 3.17
N ASN A 126 -17.44 4.98 2.93
CA ASN A 126 -17.93 5.22 1.59
C ASN A 126 -17.57 6.65 1.15
N ALA A 127 -17.13 6.80 -0.09
CA ALA A 127 -16.87 8.10 -0.69
C ALA A 127 -18.03 8.52 -1.61
N ILE A 128 -18.39 9.79 -1.57
CA ILE A 128 -19.30 10.41 -2.54
C ILE A 128 -18.43 11.11 -3.58
N PHE A 129 -18.62 10.74 -4.83
CA PHE A 129 -17.90 11.32 -5.95
C PHE A 129 -18.86 12.10 -6.84
N GLU A 130 -18.60 13.39 -7.04
CA GLU A 130 -19.43 14.28 -7.86
C GLU A 130 -18.65 14.72 -9.09
N ILE A 131 -19.27 14.54 -10.26
CA ILE A 131 -18.73 15.01 -11.54
C ILE A 131 -19.72 16.05 -12.09
N ARG A 132 -19.22 17.24 -12.38
CA ARG A 132 -19.99 18.32 -12.99
C ARG A 132 -19.39 18.75 -14.31
N ALA A 133 -20.21 18.90 -15.32
CA ALA A 133 -19.83 19.64 -16.51
C ALA A 133 -19.62 21.12 -16.10
N GLY A 134 -18.43 21.67 -16.46
CA GLY A 134 -18.17 23.10 -16.25
C GLY A 134 -18.94 23.98 -17.25
N THR A 135 -18.50 25.22 -17.41
CA THR A 135 -19.09 26.21 -18.33
C THR A 135 -18.83 25.96 -19.82
N GLY A 136 -18.43 24.75 -20.20
CA GLY A 136 -17.98 24.38 -21.56
C GLY A 136 -19.04 23.85 -22.52
N GLY A 137 -20.33 23.91 -22.19
CA GLY A 137 -21.40 23.41 -23.06
C GLY A 137 -21.34 21.89 -23.29
N ASP A 138 -21.77 21.44 -24.48
CA ASP A 138 -21.87 19.99 -24.83
C ASP A 138 -20.57 19.24 -24.72
N GLU A 139 -19.43 19.84 -25.06
CA GLU A 139 -18.11 19.21 -24.98
C GLU A 139 -17.74 18.93 -23.52
N ALA A 140 -18.05 19.83 -22.59
CA ALA A 140 -17.82 19.61 -21.16
C ALA A 140 -18.74 18.50 -20.62
N ALA A 141 -19.95 18.39 -21.09
CA ALA A 141 -20.88 17.31 -20.75
C ALA A 141 -20.37 15.96 -21.26
N LEU A 142 -19.88 15.89 -22.50
CA LEU A 142 -19.26 14.69 -23.07
C LEU A 142 -18.02 14.27 -22.28
N PHE A 143 -17.17 15.23 -21.88
CA PHE A 143 -15.99 14.94 -21.07
C PHE A 143 -16.38 14.44 -19.67
N ALA A 144 -17.37 15.02 -19.02
CA ALA A 144 -17.90 14.53 -17.76
C ALA A 144 -18.38 13.07 -17.86
N ALA A 145 -19.06 12.72 -18.96
CA ALA A 145 -19.47 11.35 -19.22
C ALA A 145 -18.28 10.38 -19.44
N VAL A 146 -17.17 10.85 -20.03
CA VAL A 146 -15.93 10.06 -20.17
C VAL A 146 -15.32 9.83 -18.79
N LEU A 147 -15.21 10.86 -17.94
CA LEU A 147 -14.70 10.75 -16.58
C LEU A 147 -15.55 9.79 -15.74
N PHE A 148 -16.88 9.90 -15.83
CA PHE A 148 -17.78 8.97 -15.13
C PHE A 148 -17.47 7.51 -15.49
N ARG A 149 -17.37 7.19 -16.78
CA ARG A 149 -17.05 5.84 -17.24
C ARG A 149 -15.69 5.37 -16.78
N MET A 150 -14.68 6.25 -16.78
CA MET A 150 -13.33 5.96 -16.32
C MET A 150 -13.32 5.55 -14.84
N TYR A 151 -13.94 6.38 -13.98
CA TYR A 151 -14.00 6.09 -12.54
C TYR A 151 -14.87 4.88 -12.22
N PHE A 152 -15.96 4.69 -12.94
CA PHE A 152 -16.82 3.52 -12.77
C PHE A 152 -16.03 2.23 -13.05
N ARG A 153 -15.29 2.17 -14.16
CA ARG A 153 -14.42 1.03 -14.48
C ARG A 153 -13.31 0.82 -13.45
N TYR A 154 -12.71 1.91 -12.99
CA TYR A 154 -11.70 1.82 -11.93
C TYR A 154 -12.26 1.20 -10.65
N CYS A 155 -13.47 1.57 -10.26
CA CYS A 155 -14.14 0.97 -9.12
C CYS A 155 -14.40 -0.53 -9.33
N GLU A 156 -14.83 -0.92 -10.54
CA GLU A 156 -15.02 -2.34 -10.89
C GLU A 156 -13.72 -3.12 -10.78
N GLU A 157 -12.61 -2.61 -11.30
CA GLU A 157 -11.28 -3.23 -11.19
C GLU A 157 -10.82 -3.39 -9.73
N LYS A 158 -11.22 -2.45 -8.86
CA LYS A 158 -10.94 -2.49 -7.41
C LYS A 158 -11.94 -3.36 -6.64
N GLY A 159 -13.00 -3.85 -7.27
CA GLY A 159 -14.07 -4.60 -6.60
C GLY A 159 -14.95 -3.74 -5.69
N TRP A 160 -14.95 -2.42 -5.89
CA TRP A 160 -15.77 -1.49 -5.12
C TRP A 160 -17.19 -1.46 -5.68
N LYS A 161 -18.18 -1.48 -4.77
CA LYS A 161 -19.58 -1.33 -5.15
C LYS A 161 -19.89 0.14 -5.39
N THR A 162 -20.44 0.45 -6.55
CA THR A 162 -20.85 1.79 -6.93
C THR A 162 -22.36 1.90 -7.09
N SER A 163 -22.92 3.04 -6.73
CA SER A 163 -24.32 3.39 -6.99
C SER A 163 -24.42 4.83 -7.45
N VAL A 164 -25.27 5.08 -8.43
CA VAL A 164 -25.55 6.45 -8.89
C VAL A 164 -26.62 7.05 -7.98
N LEU A 165 -26.28 8.09 -7.24
CA LEU A 165 -27.19 8.78 -6.32
C LEU A 165 -28.11 9.74 -7.06
N SER A 166 -27.58 10.48 -8.03
CA SER A 166 -28.35 11.36 -8.90
C SER A 166 -27.66 11.53 -10.25
N SER A 167 -28.43 11.76 -11.29
CA SER A 167 -27.92 12.07 -12.63
C SER A 167 -28.85 13.10 -13.28
N SER A 168 -28.26 14.16 -13.84
CA SER A 168 -28.97 15.16 -14.65
C SER A 168 -28.36 15.12 -16.05
N PRO A 169 -28.87 14.26 -16.95
CA PRO A 169 -28.43 14.29 -18.34
C PRO A 169 -28.89 15.60 -18.97
N THR A 170 -27.97 16.32 -19.58
CA THR A 170 -28.25 17.49 -20.43
C THR A 170 -28.57 17.04 -21.82
#